data_9f49952676072c173e984fb2a3e09505
#
_entry.id   9f49952676072c173e984fb2a3e09505
#
_cell.length_a   1.000
_cell.length_b   1.000
_cell.length_c   1.000
_cell.angle_alpha   90.00
_cell.angle_beta   90.00
_cell.angle_gamma   90.00
#
_symmetry.space_group_name_H-M   'P 1'
#
loop_
_entity.id
_entity.type
_entity.pdbx_description
1 polymer ?
#
loop_
_entity_poly.entity_id
_entity_poly.type
_entity_poly.pdbx_seq_one_letter_code
_entity_poly.pdbx_strand_id
1 'polypeptide(L)'
;MVINYDIEKINKSLQDFYNSTGINMALMKSDFSYVCEDRTHWGKNRYCKAIQNTSEGKRMCVKSDKELLKRCSETKSIETHICPGGLVDVALPILYEDEIIGYIMFGQLKPDVNFKEFESYILKLGLDIKDMSGYYAEIPYFDSEKIKSVSSIASMFVKYILLENLLKAKLDDKTQTVVSYIDQNLDKNLTVKEISKGVNLSKSVLYRLFHEKFNCTLSEYINKKRVEKSLSLLEDSDLSVEEISQRVGFSSVSYYGQVFKKLKNTTPLKYKKHS
;
A
#
# COMPACT_ATOMS: atom_id res chain seq x y z
N MET A 1 11.60 -5.42 3.38
CA MET A 1 10.98 -4.54 2.35
C MET A 1 9.84 -3.77 2.98
N VAL A 2 9.83 -2.44 2.94
CA VAL A 2 8.70 -1.64 3.47
C VAL A 2 7.67 -1.54 2.35
N ILE A 3 6.54 -2.23 2.50
CA ILE A 3 5.42 -2.13 1.56
C ILE A 3 4.57 -0.93 1.97
N ASN A 4 4.48 0.07 1.11
CA ASN A 4 3.61 1.21 1.35
C ASN A 4 2.21 0.86 0.83
N TYR A 5 1.27 0.63 1.75
CA TYR A 5 -0.10 0.25 1.43
C TYR A 5 -0.96 1.50 1.19
N ASP A 6 -1.67 1.51 0.07
CA ASP A 6 -2.75 2.48 -0.19
C ASP A 6 -3.99 2.02 0.61
N ILE A 7 -4.07 2.50 1.87
CA ILE A 7 -5.09 2.06 2.83
C ILE A 7 -6.51 2.36 2.35
N GLU A 8 -6.73 3.51 1.71
CA GLU A 8 -8.06 3.91 1.22
C GLU A 8 -8.53 2.96 0.10
N LYS A 9 -7.65 2.67 -0.85
CA LYS A 9 -7.95 1.75 -1.94
C LYS A 9 -8.16 0.31 -1.45
N ILE A 10 -7.35 -0.13 -0.49
CA ILE A 10 -7.48 -1.46 0.12
C ILE A 10 -8.82 -1.57 0.84
N ASN A 11 -9.18 -0.60 1.67
CA ASN A 11 -10.46 -0.60 2.39
C ASN A 11 -11.64 -0.64 1.43
N LYS A 12 -11.62 0.18 0.37
CA LYS A 12 -12.65 0.15 -0.66
C LYS A 12 -12.77 -1.23 -1.31
N SER A 13 -11.66 -1.83 -1.67
CA SER A 13 -11.62 -3.14 -2.32
C SER A 13 -12.12 -4.26 -1.39
N LEU A 14 -11.76 -4.21 -0.10
CA LEU A 14 -12.28 -5.15 0.90
C LEU A 14 -13.80 -4.99 1.10
N GLN A 15 -14.29 -3.73 1.06
CA GLN A 15 -15.72 -3.44 1.12
C GLN A 15 -16.46 -3.97 -0.11
N ASP A 16 -15.92 -3.79 -1.31
CA ASP A 16 -16.52 -4.27 -2.55
C ASP A 16 -16.56 -5.82 -2.55
N PHE A 17 -15.53 -6.47 -2.03
CA PHE A 17 -15.53 -7.92 -1.82
C PHE A 17 -16.64 -8.35 -0.85
N TYR A 18 -16.77 -7.68 0.30
CA TYR A 18 -17.82 -7.94 1.25
C TYR A 18 -19.21 -7.75 0.65
N ASN A 19 -19.44 -6.63 -0.07
CA ASN A 19 -20.73 -6.33 -0.69
C ASN A 19 -21.14 -7.40 -1.73
N SER A 20 -20.15 -7.99 -2.42
CA SER A 20 -20.37 -9.00 -3.45
C SER A 20 -20.55 -10.42 -2.90
N THR A 21 -19.88 -10.76 -1.80
CA THR A 21 -19.82 -12.14 -1.28
C THR A 21 -20.49 -12.33 0.08
N GLY A 22 -20.70 -11.26 0.83
CA GLY A 22 -21.10 -11.30 2.24
C GLY A 22 -20.00 -11.75 3.20
N ILE A 23 -18.77 -11.96 2.72
CA ILE A 23 -17.66 -12.50 3.48
C ILE A 23 -16.71 -11.38 3.92
N ASN A 24 -16.44 -11.30 5.21
CA ASN A 24 -15.44 -10.39 5.76
C ASN A 24 -14.03 -10.91 5.46
N MET A 25 -13.18 -10.01 4.95
CA MET A 25 -11.78 -10.29 4.65
C MET A 25 -10.88 -9.27 5.31
N ALA A 26 -9.75 -9.70 5.86
CA ALA A 26 -8.72 -8.84 6.42
C ALA A 26 -7.38 -9.06 5.73
N LEU A 27 -6.67 -7.96 5.49
CA LEU A 27 -5.28 -7.97 5.08
C LEU A 27 -4.39 -7.75 6.30
N MET A 28 -3.42 -8.63 6.49
CA MET A 28 -2.51 -8.61 7.63
C MET A 28 -1.05 -8.53 7.17
N LYS A 29 -0.23 -7.88 7.96
CA LYS A 29 1.23 -7.82 7.76
C LYS A 29 1.89 -9.14 8.16
N SER A 30 3.17 -9.30 7.83
CA SER A 30 3.96 -10.47 8.21
C SER A 30 4.11 -10.67 9.73
N ASP A 31 3.93 -9.62 10.53
CA ASP A 31 3.93 -9.66 12.01
C ASP A 31 2.54 -9.95 12.62
N PHE A 32 1.58 -10.34 11.79
CA PHE A 32 0.18 -10.60 12.15
C PHE A 32 -0.61 -9.37 12.61
N SER A 33 -0.09 -8.18 12.42
CA SER A 33 -0.87 -6.95 12.62
C SER A 33 -1.74 -6.64 11.39
N TYR A 34 -2.86 -5.96 11.62
CA TYR A 34 -3.74 -5.55 10.52
C TYR A 34 -3.11 -4.45 9.69
N VAL A 35 -3.26 -4.51 8.37
CA VAL A 35 -2.87 -3.43 7.45
C VAL A 35 -3.83 -2.26 7.58
N CYS A 36 -5.11 -2.54 7.76
CA CYS A 36 -6.16 -1.54 7.96
C CYS A 36 -6.79 -1.74 9.33
N GLU A 37 -6.81 -0.69 10.16
CA GLU A 37 -7.41 -0.73 11.49
C GLU A 37 -8.93 -0.53 11.45
N ASP A 38 -9.45 0.04 10.36
CA ASP A 38 -10.88 0.25 10.20
C ASP A 38 -11.61 -1.08 9.93
N ARG A 39 -12.25 -1.57 10.99
CA ARG A 39 -13.01 -2.82 11.01
C ARG A 39 -14.51 -2.58 10.96
N THR A 40 -14.96 -1.50 10.35
CA THR A 40 -16.40 -1.16 10.30
C THR A 40 -17.26 -2.26 9.72
N HIS A 41 -16.67 -3.15 8.91
CA HIS A 41 -17.35 -4.28 8.26
C HIS A 41 -17.40 -5.55 9.12
N TRP A 42 -16.47 -5.70 10.07
CA TRP A 42 -16.40 -6.85 10.97
C TRP A 42 -17.51 -6.87 12.02
N GLY A 43 -18.25 -5.79 12.16
CA GLY A 43 -19.30 -5.64 13.17
C GLY A 43 -20.67 -6.17 12.81
N LYS A 44 -20.87 -6.70 11.58
CA LYS A 44 -22.21 -7.11 11.14
C LYS A 44 -22.62 -8.49 11.62
N ASN A 45 -21.68 -9.40 11.93
CA ASN A 45 -21.99 -10.69 12.51
C ASN A 45 -22.30 -10.55 14.02
N ARG A 46 -23.59 -10.61 14.36
CA ARG A 46 -24.09 -10.45 15.73
C ARG A 46 -23.52 -11.52 16.67
N TYR A 47 -23.34 -12.74 16.20
CA TYR A 47 -22.80 -13.86 16.96
C TYR A 47 -21.36 -13.59 17.41
N CYS A 48 -20.45 -13.30 16.48
CA CYS A 48 -19.05 -12.99 16.80
C CYS A 48 -18.94 -11.73 17.66
N LYS A 49 -19.78 -10.70 17.40
CA LYS A 49 -19.80 -9.47 18.20
C LYS A 49 -20.17 -9.75 19.66
N ALA A 50 -21.16 -10.59 19.91
CA ALA A 50 -21.55 -10.98 21.27
C ALA A 50 -20.39 -11.70 21.99
N ILE A 51 -19.72 -12.66 21.34
CA ILE A 51 -18.55 -13.36 21.90
C ILE A 51 -17.41 -12.37 22.20
N GLN A 52 -17.06 -11.52 21.25
CA GLN A 52 -15.93 -10.57 21.38
C GLN A 52 -16.21 -9.43 22.37
N ASN A 53 -17.45 -9.18 22.76
CA ASN A 53 -17.80 -8.24 23.81
C ASN A 53 -17.48 -8.79 25.21
N THR A 54 -17.25 -10.11 25.36
CA THR A 54 -16.74 -10.69 26.59
C THR A 54 -15.21 -10.69 26.59
N SER A 55 -14.57 -10.42 27.73
CA SER A 55 -13.10 -10.36 27.83
C SER A 55 -12.46 -11.70 27.47
N GLU A 56 -13.01 -12.82 27.92
CA GLU A 56 -12.54 -14.16 27.63
C GLU A 56 -12.77 -14.53 26.17
N GLY A 57 -13.95 -14.26 25.61
CA GLY A 57 -14.24 -14.50 24.19
C GLY A 57 -13.29 -13.74 23.28
N LYS A 58 -13.05 -12.46 23.56
CA LYS A 58 -12.08 -11.65 22.80
C LYS A 58 -10.66 -12.25 22.86
N ARG A 59 -10.23 -12.66 24.06
CA ARG A 59 -8.91 -13.29 24.26
C ARG A 59 -8.78 -14.58 23.45
N MET A 60 -9.80 -15.43 23.47
CA MET A 60 -9.81 -16.70 22.73
C MET A 60 -9.87 -16.50 21.22
N CYS A 61 -10.63 -15.54 20.70
CA CYS A 61 -10.62 -15.19 19.28
C CYS A 61 -9.21 -14.79 18.81
N VAL A 62 -8.57 -13.83 19.50
CA VAL A 62 -7.21 -13.39 19.17
C VAL A 62 -6.19 -14.53 19.21
N LYS A 63 -6.30 -15.43 20.21
CA LYS A 63 -5.43 -16.59 20.29
C LYS A 63 -5.63 -17.54 19.09
N SER A 64 -6.89 -17.83 18.76
CA SER A 64 -7.29 -18.69 17.65
C SER A 64 -6.75 -18.16 16.31
N ASP A 65 -6.93 -16.86 16.05
CA ASP A 65 -6.43 -16.19 14.83
C ASP A 65 -4.91 -16.31 14.71
N LYS A 66 -4.18 -16.08 15.80
CA LYS A 66 -2.71 -16.21 15.83
C LYS A 66 -2.23 -17.62 15.57
N GLU A 67 -2.91 -18.63 16.12
CA GLU A 67 -2.59 -20.05 15.89
C GLU A 67 -2.81 -20.43 14.42
N LEU A 68 -3.88 -19.95 13.80
CA LEU A 68 -4.16 -20.16 12.37
C LEU A 68 -3.07 -19.51 11.50
N LEU A 69 -2.74 -18.25 11.75
CA LEU A 69 -1.70 -17.52 11.03
C LEU A 69 -0.32 -18.15 11.20
N LYS A 70 0.01 -18.65 12.39
CA LYS A 70 1.25 -19.35 12.65
C LYS A 70 1.37 -20.61 11.79
N ARG A 71 0.32 -21.47 11.75
CA ARG A 71 0.33 -22.64 10.86
C ARG A 71 0.48 -22.24 9.40
N CYS A 72 -0.27 -21.22 8.97
CA CYS A 72 -0.17 -20.68 7.61
C CYS A 72 1.26 -20.20 7.30
N SER A 73 1.97 -19.62 8.27
CA SER A 73 3.36 -19.19 8.10
C SER A 73 4.35 -20.36 7.96
N GLU A 74 4.11 -21.43 8.70
CA GLU A 74 4.95 -22.64 8.69
C GLU A 74 4.76 -23.46 7.41
N THR A 75 3.51 -23.63 6.96
CA THR A 75 3.17 -24.43 5.76
C THR A 75 3.31 -23.66 4.46
N LYS A 76 3.34 -22.32 4.50
CA LYS A 76 3.26 -21.43 3.34
C LYS A 76 2.10 -21.78 2.39
N SER A 77 1.02 -22.31 2.95
CA SER A 77 -0.17 -22.76 2.22
C SER A 77 -1.45 -22.21 2.87
N ILE A 78 -2.58 -22.43 2.20
CA ILE A 78 -3.90 -22.09 2.74
C ILE A 78 -4.18 -22.98 3.93
N GLU A 79 -4.49 -22.36 5.06
CA GLU A 79 -4.87 -23.03 6.29
C GLU A 79 -6.30 -22.70 6.69
N THR A 80 -6.99 -23.68 7.25
CA THR A 80 -8.34 -23.50 7.77
C THR A 80 -8.45 -24.08 9.17
N HIS A 81 -9.32 -23.51 9.99
CA HIS A 81 -9.70 -24.09 11.26
C HIS A 81 -11.12 -23.70 11.68
N ILE A 82 -11.65 -24.43 12.67
CA ILE A 82 -12.86 -24.03 13.38
C ILE A 82 -12.43 -23.27 14.63
N CYS A 83 -12.87 -22.03 14.76
CA CYS A 83 -12.58 -21.17 15.91
C CYS A 83 -13.39 -21.65 17.16
N PRO A 84 -13.06 -21.18 18.38
CA PRO A 84 -13.77 -21.59 19.59
C PRO A 84 -15.28 -21.33 19.57
N GLY A 85 -15.72 -20.34 18.79
CA GLY A 85 -17.15 -20.04 18.57
C GLY A 85 -17.82 -20.93 17.51
N GLY A 86 -17.12 -21.92 16.96
CA GLY A 86 -17.71 -22.87 15.99
C GLY A 86 -17.80 -22.38 14.56
N LEU A 87 -17.06 -21.36 14.18
CA LEU A 87 -17.04 -20.84 12.81
C LEU A 87 -15.70 -21.17 12.14
N VAL A 88 -15.73 -21.33 10.82
CA VAL A 88 -14.54 -21.55 10.01
C VAL A 88 -13.87 -20.22 9.71
N ASP A 89 -12.59 -20.15 10.01
CA ASP A 89 -11.67 -19.10 9.57
C ASP A 89 -10.62 -19.69 8.62
N VAL A 90 -10.22 -18.90 7.64
CA VAL A 90 -9.26 -19.27 6.58
C VAL A 90 -8.14 -18.23 6.56
N ALA A 91 -6.90 -18.71 6.50
CA ALA A 91 -5.72 -17.86 6.29
C ALA A 91 -4.99 -18.27 5.02
N LEU A 92 -4.59 -17.27 4.23
CA LEU A 92 -3.80 -17.44 3.01
C LEU A 92 -2.50 -16.64 3.13
N PRO A 93 -1.33 -17.23 2.84
CA PRO A 93 -0.09 -16.48 2.81
C PRO A 93 0.02 -15.70 1.51
N ILE A 94 0.62 -14.53 1.61
CA ILE A 94 0.95 -13.67 0.49
C ILE A 94 2.44 -13.80 0.26
N LEU A 95 2.82 -14.47 -0.83
CA LEU A 95 4.19 -14.76 -1.15
C LEU A 95 4.73 -13.80 -2.23
N TYR A 96 5.94 -13.31 -2.02
CA TYR A 96 6.76 -12.61 -2.99
C TYR A 96 8.18 -13.18 -2.94
N GLU A 97 8.67 -13.71 -4.07
CA GLU A 97 10.00 -14.37 -4.15
C GLU A 97 10.22 -15.40 -3.01
N ASP A 98 9.21 -16.25 -2.77
CA ASP A 98 9.15 -17.27 -1.69
C ASP A 98 9.16 -16.74 -0.24
N GLU A 99 9.18 -15.42 -0.06
CA GLU A 99 9.06 -14.79 1.26
C GLU A 99 7.61 -14.39 1.56
N ILE A 100 7.19 -14.60 2.80
CA ILE A 100 5.86 -14.17 3.24
C ILE A 100 5.89 -12.67 3.52
N ILE A 101 5.15 -11.90 2.73
CA ILE A 101 5.03 -10.44 2.86
C ILE A 101 3.75 -10.00 3.60
N GLY A 102 2.85 -10.93 3.86
CA GLY A 102 1.60 -10.70 4.59
C GLY A 102 0.66 -11.88 4.49
N TYR A 103 -0.56 -11.69 4.98
CA TYR A 103 -1.61 -12.72 4.95
C TYR A 103 -2.95 -12.09 4.62
N ILE A 104 -3.83 -12.93 4.03
CA ILE A 104 -5.26 -12.68 4.05
C ILE A 104 -5.89 -13.60 5.05
N MET A 105 -6.81 -13.04 5.79
CA MET A 105 -7.68 -13.81 6.65
C MET A 105 -9.12 -13.50 6.30
N PHE A 106 -9.93 -14.50 6.09
CA PHE A 106 -11.37 -14.35 5.97
C PHE A 106 -12.06 -15.47 6.75
N GLY A 107 -13.29 -15.22 7.16
CA GLY A 107 -13.91 -16.21 8.01
C GLY A 107 -15.29 -15.81 8.48
N GLN A 108 -15.61 -16.31 9.67
CA GLN A 108 -16.95 -16.28 10.27
C GLN A 108 -17.93 -17.05 9.40
N LEU A 109 -17.47 -18.17 8.78
CA LEU A 109 -18.28 -19.01 7.91
C LEU A 109 -18.87 -20.13 8.76
N LYS A 110 -20.16 -20.39 8.58
CA LYS A 110 -20.87 -21.48 9.28
C LYS A 110 -20.53 -22.83 8.63
N PRO A 111 -19.87 -23.75 9.34
CA PRO A 111 -19.64 -25.10 8.85
C PRO A 111 -20.91 -25.96 8.99
N ASP A 112 -20.86 -27.18 8.43
CA ASP A 112 -21.88 -28.20 8.65
C ASP A 112 -21.72 -28.87 10.03
N VAL A 113 -21.88 -28.04 11.06
CA VAL A 113 -21.73 -28.45 12.47
C VAL A 113 -22.89 -27.90 13.27
N ASN A 114 -23.43 -28.72 14.18
CA ASN A 114 -24.55 -28.32 15.00
C ASN A 114 -24.11 -27.33 16.09
N PHE A 115 -24.88 -26.25 16.29
CA PHE A 115 -24.64 -25.26 17.35
C PHE A 115 -24.47 -25.88 18.74
N LYS A 116 -25.15 -27.01 19.01
CA LYS A 116 -25.06 -27.75 20.30
C LYS A 116 -23.61 -28.12 20.70
N GLU A 117 -22.73 -28.29 19.73
CA GLU A 117 -21.31 -28.60 20.00
C GLU A 117 -20.56 -27.44 20.66
N PHE A 118 -21.07 -26.22 20.53
CA PHE A 118 -20.44 -25.01 21.06
C PHE A 118 -21.21 -24.41 22.26
N GLU A 119 -22.35 -24.96 22.65
CA GLU A 119 -23.17 -24.46 23.75
C GLU A 119 -22.37 -24.36 25.04
N SER A 120 -21.54 -25.34 25.36
CA SER A 120 -20.71 -25.33 26.58
C SER A 120 -19.71 -24.16 26.62
N TYR A 121 -19.20 -23.78 25.47
CA TYR A 121 -18.31 -22.61 25.34
C TYR A 121 -19.09 -21.30 25.51
N ILE A 122 -20.25 -21.21 24.90
CA ILE A 122 -21.13 -20.04 25.01
C ILE A 122 -21.57 -19.79 26.44
N LEU A 123 -21.96 -20.86 27.14
CA LEU A 123 -22.33 -20.79 28.57
C LEU A 123 -21.16 -20.32 29.47
N LYS A 124 -19.92 -20.79 29.20
CA LYS A 124 -18.73 -20.32 29.91
C LYS A 124 -18.46 -18.84 29.75
N LEU A 125 -18.90 -18.24 28.63
CA LEU A 125 -18.81 -16.81 28.38
C LEU A 125 -19.92 -16.00 29.06
N GLY A 126 -20.88 -16.65 29.70
CA GLY A 126 -22.04 -16.01 30.35
C GLY A 126 -23.07 -15.48 29.34
N LEU A 127 -23.09 -16.01 28.12
CA LEU A 127 -23.99 -15.59 27.05
C LEU A 127 -25.26 -16.44 27.03
N ASP A 128 -26.38 -15.85 26.67
CA ASP A 128 -27.66 -16.54 26.55
C ASP A 128 -27.68 -17.47 25.33
N ILE A 129 -28.01 -18.76 25.57
CA ILE A 129 -28.01 -19.80 24.52
C ILE A 129 -29.06 -19.54 23.45
N LYS A 130 -30.25 -19.06 23.82
CA LYS A 130 -31.35 -18.82 22.88
C LYS A 130 -30.98 -17.70 21.91
N ASP A 131 -30.45 -16.61 22.44
CA ASP A 131 -30.00 -15.48 21.62
C ASP A 131 -28.85 -15.90 20.69
N MET A 132 -27.86 -16.61 21.25
CA MET A 132 -26.69 -17.06 20.50
C MET A 132 -27.04 -18.09 19.42
N SER A 133 -27.96 -19.00 19.69
CA SER A 133 -28.49 -19.95 18.70
C SER A 133 -29.18 -19.20 17.54
N GLY A 134 -29.97 -18.18 17.87
CA GLY A 134 -30.60 -17.31 16.87
C GLY A 134 -29.58 -16.59 15.98
N TYR A 135 -28.56 -15.98 16.59
CA TYR A 135 -27.50 -15.30 15.85
C TYR A 135 -26.66 -16.27 15.00
N TYR A 136 -26.41 -17.48 15.50
CA TYR A 136 -25.71 -18.51 14.74
C TYR A 136 -26.52 -18.98 13.53
N ALA A 137 -27.83 -19.05 13.65
CA ALA A 137 -28.71 -19.42 12.54
C ALA A 137 -28.69 -18.40 11.38
N GLU A 138 -28.45 -17.11 11.67
CA GLU A 138 -28.35 -16.04 10.69
C GLU A 138 -27.06 -16.12 9.84
N ILE A 139 -26.04 -16.86 10.28
CA ILE A 139 -24.74 -16.93 9.58
C ILE A 139 -24.90 -17.78 8.32
N PRO A 140 -24.44 -17.28 7.14
CA PRO A 140 -24.49 -18.03 5.91
C PRO A 140 -23.70 -19.34 6.00
N TYR A 141 -24.30 -20.41 5.50
CA TYR A 141 -23.64 -21.71 5.38
C TYR A 141 -22.74 -21.76 4.15
N PHE A 142 -21.55 -22.32 4.35
CA PHE A 142 -20.57 -22.55 3.29
C PHE A 142 -20.05 -23.96 3.36
N ASP A 143 -20.29 -24.73 2.31
CA ASP A 143 -19.67 -26.04 2.16
C ASP A 143 -18.17 -25.94 1.79
N SER A 144 -17.49 -27.07 1.80
CA SER A 144 -16.05 -27.12 1.53
C SER A 144 -15.67 -26.65 0.12
N GLU A 145 -16.55 -26.85 -0.87
CA GLU A 145 -16.30 -26.44 -2.25
C GLU A 145 -16.42 -24.90 -2.40
N LYS A 146 -17.44 -24.33 -1.77
CA LYS A 146 -17.63 -22.88 -1.73
C LYS A 146 -16.48 -22.17 -0.99
N ILE A 147 -15.99 -22.76 0.11
CA ILE A 147 -14.81 -22.24 0.83
C ILE A 147 -13.58 -22.24 -0.08
N LYS A 148 -13.32 -23.34 -0.83
CA LYS A 148 -12.22 -23.42 -1.80
C LYS A 148 -12.35 -22.36 -2.90
N SER A 149 -13.55 -22.18 -3.44
CA SER A 149 -13.82 -21.19 -4.49
C SER A 149 -13.58 -19.76 -4.01
N VAL A 150 -14.06 -19.42 -2.81
CA VAL A 150 -13.81 -18.12 -2.19
C VAL A 150 -12.33 -17.91 -1.92
N SER A 151 -11.62 -18.94 -1.43
CA SER A 151 -10.16 -18.89 -1.20
C SER A 151 -9.39 -18.59 -2.49
N SER A 152 -9.82 -19.19 -3.60
CA SER A 152 -9.22 -18.94 -4.92
C SER A 152 -9.45 -17.49 -5.38
N ILE A 153 -10.66 -16.97 -5.26
CA ILE A 153 -11.00 -15.58 -5.60
C ILE A 153 -10.24 -14.61 -4.69
N ALA A 154 -10.20 -14.85 -3.39
CA ALA A 154 -9.45 -14.05 -2.43
C ALA A 154 -7.96 -14.01 -2.77
N SER A 155 -7.37 -15.16 -3.16
CA SER A 155 -5.97 -15.24 -3.59
C SER A 155 -5.69 -14.42 -4.85
N MET A 156 -6.57 -14.48 -5.87
CA MET A 156 -6.44 -13.65 -7.08
C MET A 156 -6.57 -12.16 -6.78
N PHE A 157 -7.55 -11.79 -5.96
CA PHE A 157 -7.81 -10.42 -5.54
C PHE A 157 -6.59 -9.78 -4.85
N VAL A 158 -5.94 -10.51 -3.96
CA VAL A 158 -4.79 -9.99 -3.24
C VAL A 158 -3.53 -9.97 -4.09
N LYS A 159 -3.32 -10.95 -4.95
CA LYS A 159 -2.25 -10.87 -5.95
C LYS A 159 -2.38 -9.60 -6.80
N TYR A 160 -3.59 -9.21 -7.16
CA TYR A 160 -3.85 -7.97 -7.89
C TYR A 160 -3.48 -6.72 -7.05
N ILE A 161 -3.96 -6.61 -5.81
CA ILE A 161 -3.64 -5.48 -4.91
C ILE A 161 -2.12 -5.36 -4.70
N LEU A 162 -1.46 -6.49 -4.49
CA LEU A 162 -0.01 -6.52 -4.27
C LEU A 162 0.77 -6.13 -5.52
N LEU A 163 0.40 -6.65 -6.69
CA LEU A 163 1.03 -6.27 -7.95
C LEU A 163 0.92 -4.77 -8.20
N GLU A 164 -0.22 -4.15 -7.93
CA GLU A 164 -0.36 -2.69 -8.04
C GLU A 164 0.53 -1.94 -7.05
N ASN A 165 0.57 -2.37 -5.77
CA ASN A 165 1.40 -1.70 -4.76
C ASN A 165 2.89 -1.93 -4.98
N LEU A 166 3.30 -3.13 -5.40
CA LEU A 166 4.67 -3.42 -5.77
C LEU A 166 5.12 -2.65 -7.02
N LEU A 167 4.24 -2.50 -8.01
CA LEU A 167 4.50 -1.67 -9.18
C LEU A 167 4.67 -0.19 -8.81
N LYS A 168 3.82 0.34 -7.91
CA LYS A 168 3.97 1.70 -7.37
C LYS A 168 5.28 1.86 -6.61
N ALA A 169 5.62 0.95 -5.70
CA ALA A 169 6.86 0.99 -4.93
C ALA A 169 8.10 0.93 -5.85
N LYS A 170 8.10 0.07 -6.87
CA LYS A 170 9.18 0.02 -7.88
C LYS A 170 9.26 1.28 -8.74
N LEU A 171 8.13 1.93 -9.02
CA LEU A 171 8.12 3.22 -9.73
C LEU A 171 8.64 4.36 -8.85
N ASP A 172 8.29 4.38 -7.56
CA ASP A 172 8.78 5.38 -6.61
C ASP A 172 10.30 5.25 -6.37
N ASP A 173 10.83 4.03 -6.27
CA ASP A 173 12.26 3.77 -6.19
C ASP A 173 13.00 4.23 -7.46
N LYS A 174 12.46 3.94 -8.64
CA LYS A 174 13.00 4.44 -9.92
C LYS A 174 12.94 5.97 -10.01
N THR A 175 11.85 6.58 -9.55
CA THR A 175 11.71 8.04 -9.52
C THR A 175 12.79 8.66 -8.65
N GLN A 176 12.98 8.13 -7.44
CA GLN A 176 14.01 8.60 -6.52
C GLN A 176 15.42 8.45 -7.11
N THR A 177 15.70 7.31 -7.77
CA THR A 177 16.97 7.08 -8.46
C THR A 177 17.23 8.13 -9.55
N VAL A 178 16.21 8.43 -10.38
CA VAL A 178 16.34 9.44 -11.45
C VAL A 178 16.50 10.85 -10.88
N VAL A 179 15.72 11.22 -9.89
CA VAL A 179 15.81 12.54 -9.23
C VAL A 179 17.19 12.73 -8.60
N SER A 180 17.68 11.75 -7.85
CA SER A 180 19.03 11.79 -7.25
C SER A 180 20.13 11.92 -8.29
N TYR A 181 20.01 11.19 -9.41
CA TYR A 181 20.97 11.31 -10.51
C TYR A 181 20.98 12.71 -11.14
N ILE A 182 19.80 13.30 -11.35
CA ILE A 182 19.67 14.66 -11.87
C ILE A 182 20.29 15.66 -10.91
N ASP A 183 19.94 15.61 -9.62
CA ASP A 183 20.43 16.55 -8.60
C ASP A 183 21.97 16.54 -8.46
N GLN A 184 22.59 15.36 -8.59
CA GLN A 184 24.04 15.19 -8.55
C GLN A 184 24.77 15.66 -9.82
N ASN A 185 24.05 15.86 -10.93
CA ASN A 185 24.66 16.17 -12.23
C ASN A 185 24.08 17.43 -12.88
N LEU A 186 23.41 18.31 -12.11
CA LEU A 186 22.73 19.50 -12.65
C LEU A 186 23.66 20.45 -13.44
N ASP A 187 24.93 20.49 -13.04
CA ASP A 187 26.00 21.29 -13.67
C ASP A 187 26.46 20.75 -15.03
N LYS A 188 26.11 19.50 -15.34
CA LYS A 188 26.53 18.82 -16.58
C LYS A 188 25.50 18.95 -17.69
N ASN A 189 25.88 18.54 -18.89
CA ASN A 189 24.95 18.45 -20.02
C ASN A 189 24.02 17.23 -19.82
N LEU A 190 22.86 17.45 -19.18
CA LEU A 190 21.87 16.41 -18.90
C LEU A 190 20.90 16.25 -20.07
N THR A 191 21.27 15.43 -21.03
CA THR A 191 20.33 14.97 -22.08
C THR A 191 19.52 13.75 -21.60
N VAL A 192 18.32 13.55 -22.19
CA VAL A 192 17.52 12.34 -21.93
C VAL A 192 18.31 11.06 -22.17
N LYS A 193 19.24 11.07 -23.17
CA LYS A 193 20.10 9.93 -23.51
C LYS A 193 21.09 9.63 -22.37
N GLU A 194 21.72 10.66 -21.80
CA GLU A 194 22.68 10.52 -20.71
C GLU A 194 22.01 10.06 -19.43
N ILE A 195 20.86 10.64 -19.08
CA ILE A 195 20.08 10.21 -17.91
C ILE A 195 19.64 8.77 -18.10
N SER A 196 19.08 8.41 -19.27
CA SER A 196 18.65 7.04 -19.60
C SER A 196 19.77 6.03 -19.37
N LYS A 197 21.01 6.36 -19.82
CA LYS A 197 22.19 5.54 -19.61
C LYS A 197 22.63 5.49 -18.16
N GLY A 198 22.64 6.64 -17.47
CA GLY A 198 23.12 6.76 -16.10
C GLY A 198 22.26 6.04 -15.07
N VAL A 199 20.94 5.97 -15.32
CA VAL A 199 19.98 5.28 -14.42
C VAL A 199 19.47 3.96 -14.95
N ASN A 200 19.99 3.48 -16.09
CA ASN A 200 19.59 2.23 -16.76
C ASN A 200 18.07 2.11 -17.00
N LEU A 201 17.46 3.21 -17.44
CA LEU A 201 16.03 3.27 -17.80
C LEU A 201 15.86 3.71 -19.26
N SER A 202 14.86 3.17 -19.95
CA SER A 202 14.54 3.61 -21.31
C SER A 202 13.98 5.04 -21.34
N LYS A 203 14.15 5.75 -22.46
CA LYS A 203 13.63 7.11 -22.65
C LYS A 203 12.11 7.18 -22.43
N SER A 204 11.37 6.18 -22.90
CA SER A 204 9.91 6.10 -22.75
C SER A 204 9.49 5.99 -21.28
N VAL A 205 10.25 5.25 -20.48
CA VAL A 205 10.04 5.17 -19.02
C VAL A 205 10.29 6.52 -18.36
N LEU A 206 11.37 7.22 -18.72
CA LEU A 206 11.66 8.55 -18.18
C LEU A 206 10.56 9.56 -18.52
N TYR A 207 10.11 9.63 -19.77
CA TYR A 207 9.03 10.54 -20.18
C TYR A 207 7.73 10.26 -19.40
N ARG A 208 7.33 8.99 -19.31
CA ARG A 208 6.14 8.58 -18.57
C ARG A 208 6.25 8.94 -17.09
N LEU A 209 7.39 8.67 -16.47
CA LEU A 209 7.64 8.93 -15.06
C LEU A 209 7.50 10.43 -14.73
N PHE A 210 8.10 11.31 -15.55
CA PHE A 210 8.02 12.76 -15.30
C PHE A 210 6.62 13.32 -15.58
N HIS A 211 5.94 12.81 -16.60
CA HIS A 211 4.56 13.18 -16.86
C HIS A 211 3.61 12.76 -15.73
N GLU A 212 3.70 11.50 -15.26
CA GLU A 212 2.79 10.96 -14.22
C GLU A 212 3.07 11.52 -12.82
N LYS A 213 4.34 11.70 -12.45
CA LYS A 213 4.72 12.10 -11.09
C LYS A 213 4.88 13.60 -10.88
N PHE A 214 5.30 14.33 -11.90
CA PHE A 214 5.62 15.77 -11.79
C PHE A 214 4.76 16.65 -12.71
N ASN A 215 3.91 16.05 -13.54
CA ASN A 215 3.07 16.76 -14.52
C ASN A 215 3.86 17.77 -15.39
N CYS A 216 5.09 17.39 -15.73
CA CYS A 216 5.98 18.22 -16.55
C CYS A 216 6.91 17.34 -17.41
N THR A 217 7.58 17.92 -18.37
CA THR A 217 8.64 17.26 -19.13
C THR A 217 9.91 17.14 -18.29
N LEU A 218 10.77 16.16 -18.63
CA LEU A 218 12.09 15.98 -18.00
C LEU A 218 12.94 17.26 -18.12
N SER A 219 12.91 17.92 -19.28
CA SER A 219 13.64 19.18 -19.52
C SER A 219 13.12 20.33 -18.64
N GLU A 220 11.82 20.46 -18.49
CA GLU A 220 11.23 21.46 -17.59
C GLU A 220 11.60 21.20 -16.13
N TYR A 221 11.61 19.95 -15.70
CA TYR A 221 12.06 19.58 -14.36
C TYR A 221 13.51 19.97 -14.10
N ILE A 222 14.43 19.61 -15.01
CA ILE A 222 15.86 19.96 -14.91
C ILE A 222 16.02 21.48 -14.87
N ASN A 223 15.36 22.22 -15.76
CA ASN A 223 15.43 23.66 -15.80
C ASN A 223 14.93 24.31 -14.51
N LYS A 224 13.82 23.79 -13.94
CA LYS A 224 13.31 24.25 -12.65
C LYS A 224 14.34 24.06 -11.54
N LYS A 225 14.95 22.88 -11.45
CA LYS A 225 15.99 22.55 -10.46
C LYS A 225 17.23 23.44 -10.61
N ARG A 226 17.67 23.72 -11.84
CA ARG A 226 18.77 24.64 -12.13
C ARG A 226 18.49 26.07 -11.67
N VAL A 227 17.28 26.56 -11.94
CA VAL A 227 16.85 27.89 -11.48
C VAL A 227 16.78 27.92 -9.95
N GLU A 228 16.22 26.89 -9.31
CA GLU A 228 16.20 26.81 -7.84
C GLU A 228 17.63 26.86 -7.26
N LYS A 229 18.57 26.10 -7.82
CA LYS A 229 19.98 26.12 -7.39
C LYS A 229 20.67 27.49 -7.65
N SER A 230 20.23 28.22 -8.67
CA SER A 230 20.81 29.54 -8.98
C SER A 230 20.40 30.63 -7.98
N LEU A 231 19.32 30.46 -7.23
CA LEU A 231 18.85 31.51 -6.30
C LEU A 231 19.86 31.80 -5.21
N SER A 232 20.38 30.80 -4.53
CA SER A 232 21.40 30.96 -3.50
C SER A 232 22.69 31.59 -4.06
N LEU A 233 23.07 31.26 -5.30
CA LEU A 233 24.23 31.84 -5.92
C LEU A 233 24.02 33.32 -6.32
N LEU A 234 22.80 33.69 -6.65
CA LEU A 234 22.43 35.08 -6.93
C LEU A 234 22.42 35.94 -5.66
N GLU A 235 22.10 35.37 -4.52
CA GLU A 235 22.00 36.03 -3.22
C GLU A 235 23.39 36.15 -2.53
N ASP A 236 24.17 35.09 -2.52
CA ASP A 236 25.32 34.92 -1.63
C ASP A 236 26.67 34.94 -2.36
N SER A 237 26.74 35.29 -3.65
CA SER A 237 28.02 35.31 -4.38
C SER A 237 28.29 36.54 -5.22
N ASP A 238 29.57 36.85 -5.43
CA ASP A 238 30.06 37.91 -6.35
C ASP A 238 30.04 37.45 -7.82
N LEU A 239 29.59 36.27 -8.12
CA LEU A 239 29.57 35.71 -9.47
C LEU A 239 28.66 36.51 -10.39
N SER A 240 29.09 36.73 -11.62
CA SER A 240 28.23 37.29 -12.66
C SER A 240 27.04 36.38 -13.01
N VAL A 241 25.97 36.90 -13.57
CA VAL A 241 24.83 36.12 -14.04
C VAL A 241 25.25 35.09 -15.08
N GLU A 242 26.29 35.38 -15.87
CA GLU A 242 26.86 34.45 -16.83
C GLU A 242 27.55 33.28 -16.17
N GLU A 243 28.42 33.55 -15.19
CA GLU A 243 29.09 32.48 -14.40
C GLU A 243 28.10 31.60 -13.64
N ILE A 244 27.06 32.20 -13.05
CA ILE A 244 25.99 31.46 -12.38
C ILE A 244 25.26 30.56 -13.35
N SER A 245 24.89 31.06 -14.54
CA SER A 245 24.23 30.30 -15.61
C SER A 245 25.03 29.05 -15.98
N GLN A 246 26.34 29.21 -16.18
CA GLN A 246 27.24 28.09 -16.51
C GLN A 246 27.36 27.08 -15.35
N ARG A 247 27.53 27.62 -14.12
CA ARG A 247 27.72 26.80 -12.92
C ARG A 247 26.51 25.92 -12.57
N VAL A 248 25.29 26.37 -12.91
CA VAL A 248 24.09 25.57 -12.72
C VAL A 248 23.73 24.72 -13.94
N GLY A 249 24.54 24.79 -15.02
CA GLY A 249 24.46 23.85 -16.14
C GLY A 249 23.62 24.32 -17.36
N PHE A 250 23.30 25.62 -17.47
CA PHE A 250 22.68 26.12 -18.71
C PHE A 250 23.70 26.28 -19.83
N SER A 251 23.31 25.91 -21.04
CA SER A 251 24.17 26.04 -22.24
C SER A 251 24.36 27.47 -22.72
N SER A 252 23.47 28.39 -22.34
CA SER A 252 23.59 29.83 -22.65
C SER A 252 22.91 30.68 -21.60
N VAL A 253 23.49 31.85 -21.35
CA VAL A 253 22.93 32.87 -20.43
C VAL A 253 21.59 33.41 -20.91
N SER A 254 21.39 33.51 -22.24
CA SER A 254 20.14 33.95 -22.81
C SER A 254 18.99 32.98 -22.49
N TYR A 255 19.22 31.70 -22.68
CA TYR A 255 18.24 30.66 -22.35
C TYR A 255 17.96 30.60 -20.84
N TYR A 256 19.00 30.70 -20.00
CA TYR A 256 18.84 30.84 -18.56
C TYR A 256 17.92 32.00 -18.20
N GLY A 257 18.19 33.20 -18.77
CA GLY A 257 17.38 34.39 -18.52
C GLY A 257 15.90 34.21 -18.89
N GLN A 258 15.61 33.54 -20.01
CA GLN A 258 14.23 33.24 -20.43
C GLN A 258 13.54 32.28 -19.46
N VAL A 259 14.19 31.18 -19.10
CA VAL A 259 13.65 30.18 -18.17
C VAL A 259 13.45 30.80 -16.78
N PHE A 260 14.43 31.52 -16.28
CA PHE A 260 14.35 32.21 -14.99
C PHE A 260 13.18 33.20 -14.95
N LYS A 261 13.02 34.04 -15.99
CA LYS A 261 11.90 35.00 -16.09
C LYS A 261 10.55 34.28 -16.13
N LYS A 262 10.45 33.14 -16.83
CA LYS A 262 9.22 32.31 -16.87
C LYS A 262 8.86 31.77 -15.49
N LEU A 263 9.85 31.35 -14.70
CA LEU A 263 9.62 30.70 -13.40
C LEU A 263 9.51 31.67 -12.23
N LYS A 264 10.17 32.83 -12.31
CA LYS A 264 10.29 33.81 -11.20
C LYS A 264 9.66 35.16 -11.48
N ASN A 265 9.07 35.37 -12.66
CA ASN A 265 8.45 36.61 -13.11
C ASN A 265 9.38 37.84 -13.09
N THR A 266 10.70 37.62 -12.97
CA THR A 266 11.73 38.68 -12.99
C THR A 266 12.99 38.16 -13.68
N THR A 267 13.93 39.02 -14.05
CA THR A 267 15.21 38.59 -14.64
C THR A 267 16.24 38.25 -13.55
N PRO A 268 17.23 37.36 -13.84
CA PRO A 268 18.28 37.05 -12.87
C PRO A 268 19.02 38.28 -12.37
N LEU A 269 19.31 39.23 -13.27
CA LEU A 269 20.02 40.49 -12.92
C LEU A 269 19.20 41.36 -11.98
N LYS A 270 17.88 41.49 -12.20
CA LYS A 270 17.00 42.22 -11.29
C LYS A 270 16.86 41.53 -9.95
N TYR A 271 16.76 40.19 -9.96
CA TYR A 271 16.71 39.39 -8.75
C TYR A 271 17.94 39.61 -7.88
N LYS A 272 19.16 39.51 -8.46
CA LYS A 272 20.44 39.74 -7.78
C LYS A 272 20.59 41.17 -7.19
N LYS A 273 20.01 42.20 -7.79
CA LYS A 273 20.08 43.58 -7.28
C LYS A 273 19.13 43.86 -6.12
N HIS A 274 18.17 43.01 -5.86
CA HIS A 274 17.14 43.15 -4.81
C HIS A 274 17.33 42.20 -3.66
N SER A 275 18.31 41.28 -3.75
CA SER A 275 18.81 40.41 -2.68
C SER A 275 20.02 41.06 -2.03
#